data_c00d17d5610ead2ec1dbc245ab394f70
#
_entry.id   c00d17d5610ead2ec1dbc245ab394f70
#
_cell.length_a   1.000
_cell.length_b   1.000
_cell.length_c   1.000
_cell.angle_alpha   90.00
_cell.angle_beta   90.00
_cell.angle_gamma   90.00
#
_symmetry.space_group_name_H-M   'P 1'
#
loop_
_entity.id
_entity.type
_entity.pdbx_description
1 polymer ?
#
loop_
_entity_poly.entity_id
_entity_poly.type
_entity_poly.pdbx_seq_one_letter_code
_entity_poly.pdbx_strand_id
1 'polypeptide(L)'
;MGGSEVGHTTIGAGRVIPSLAKRIRDEILSGEFAKKDALKKCFSKLKNNNSNLHIVGLMSDKNIHSDIAHAVEIVKLASKSAKNVFVHFITDGRDSGCYDSLEYLEYFNKQLKEIKNCEIASVMGRFY
;
A
#
# COMPACT_ATOMS: atom_id res chain seq x y z
N MET A 1 -0.24 -18.61 -1.72
CA MET A 1 1.22 -18.67 -1.74
C MET A 1 1.70 -18.68 -0.30
N GLY A 2 2.44 -19.69 0.14
CA GLY A 2 2.89 -19.83 1.52
C GLY A 2 4.35 -19.42 1.63
N GLY A 3 4.61 -18.27 2.23
CA GLY A 3 5.97 -18.00 2.73
C GLY A 3 6.31 -18.92 3.90
N SER A 4 7.59 -19.06 4.23
CA SER A 4 8.06 -19.92 5.32
C SER A 4 7.34 -19.63 6.66
N GLU A 5 7.15 -18.36 7.00
CA GLU A 5 6.45 -17.92 8.21
C GLU A 5 4.99 -18.43 8.24
N VAL A 6 4.24 -18.22 7.17
CA VAL A 6 2.83 -18.65 7.08
C VAL A 6 2.72 -20.18 7.11
N GLY A 7 3.66 -20.89 6.45
CA GLY A 7 3.71 -22.34 6.44
C GLY A 7 3.93 -22.92 7.85
N HIS A 8 4.97 -22.45 8.53
CA HIS A 8 5.27 -22.90 9.90
C HIS A 8 4.16 -22.55 10.90
N THR A 9 3.61 -21.34 10.79
CA THR A 9 2.49 -20.93 11.67
C THR A 9 1.25 -21.78 11.43
N THR A 10 0.93 -22.11 10.16
CA THR A 10 -0.20 -22.98 9.81
C THR A 10 -0.02 -24.39 10.36
N ILE A 11 1.18 -24.97 10.24
CA ILE A 11 1.50 -26.29 10.79
C ILE A 11 1.38 -26.26 12.32
N GLY A 12 2.01 -25.30 12.98
CA GLY A 12 1.99 -25.17 14.44
C GLY A 12 0.58 -24.91 15.00
N ALA A 13 -0.26 -24.20 14.28
CA ALA A 13 -1.63 -23.90 14.71
C ALA A 13 -2.64 -25.00 14.39
N GLY A 14 -2.28 -26.01 13.59
CA GLY A 14 -3.20 -27.05 13.12
C GLY A 14 -4.36 -26.55 12.27
N ARG A 15 -4.27 -25.31 11.75
CA ARG A 15 -5.30 -24.69 10.91
C ARG A 15 -4.67 -23.66 9.96
N VAL A 16 -5.35 -23.37 8.86
CA VAL A 16 -4.89 -22.35 7.91
C VAL A 16 -4.87 -20.98 8.58
N ILE A 17 -3.69 -20.35 8.59
CA ILE A 17 -3.51 -18.97 9.04
C ILE A 17 -3.33 -18.08 7.80
N PRO A 18 -4.22 -17.08 7.58
CA PRO A 18 -4.08 -16.19 6.45
C PRO A 18 -2.83 -15.31 6.58
N SER A 19 -2.12 -15.10 5.47
CA SER A 19 -0.99 -14.17 5.43
C SER A 19 -1.41 -12.75 5.80
N LEU A 20 -0.46 -11.92 6.24
CA LEU A 20 -0.72 -10.53 6.58
C LEU A 20 -1.28 -9.75 5.38
N ALA A 21 -0.72 -9.95 4.19
CA ALA A 21 -1.21 -9.32 2.96
C ALA A 21 -2.68 -9.68 2.67
N LYS A 22 -3.06 -10.96 2.86
CA LYS A 22 -4.45 -11.38 2.71
C LYS A 22 -5.36 -10.71 3.75
N ARG A 23 -4.94 -10.65 5.01
CA ARG A 23 -5.70 -9.99 6.07
C ARG A 23 -5.94 -8.51 5.78
N ILE A 24 -4.90 -7.78 5.35
CA ILE A 24 -5.02 -6.37 4.96
C ILE A 24 -6.00 -6.22 3.80
N ARG A 25 -5.91 -7.06 2.79
CA ARG A 25 -6.84 -7.06 1.65
C ARG A 25 -8.28 -7.29 2.10
N ASP A 26 -8.52 -8.29 2.93
CA ASP A 26 -9.86 -8.61 3.46
C ASP A 26 -10.42 -7.41 4.28
N GLU A 27 -9.59 -6.76 5.08
CA GLU A 27 -9.97 -5.55 5.84
C GLU A 27 -10.26 -4.34 4.94
N ILE A 28 -9.51 -4.18 3.83
CA ILE A 28 -9.79 -3.15 2.83
C ILE A 28 -11.15 -3.40 2.18
N LEU A 29 -11.41 -4.62 1.73
CA LEU A 29 -12.66 -5.00 1.07
C LEU A 29 -13.88 -4.87 1.99
N SER A 30 -13.74 -5.16 3.27
CA SER A 30 -14.80 -5.02 4.28
C SER A 30 -14.96 -3.58 4.80
N GLY A 31 -14.05 -2.68 4.47
CA GLY A 31 -14.01 -1.32 5.00
C GLY A 31 -13.48 -1.20 6.44
N GLU A 32 -13.08 -2.30 7.06
CA GLU A 32 -12.52 -2.29 8.43
C GLU A 32 -11.14 -1.62 8.49
N PHE A 33 -10.38 -1.66 7.38
CA PHE A 33 -9.08 -1.02 7.30
C PHE A 33 -9.14 0.47 7.65
N ALA A 34 -10.11 1.20 7.09
CA ALA A 34 -10.30 2.63 7.35
C ALA A 34 -10.68 2.94 8.82
N LYS A 35 -11.16 1.95 9.57
CA LYS A 35 -11.59 2.09 10.96
C LYS A 35 -10.46 1.89 11.97
N LYS A 36 -9.26 1.49 11.52
CA LYS A 36 -8.08 1.32 12.39
C LYS A 36 -7.75 2.61 13.12
N ASP A 37 -7.54 2.53 14.42
CA ASP A 37 -7.27 3.71 15.27
C ASP A 37 -6.04 4.49 14.84
N ALA A 38 -4.98 3.81 14.38
CA ALA A 38 -3.78 4.46 13.87
C ALA A 38 -4.10 5.34 12.64
N LEU A 39 -4.91 4.83 11.69
CA LEU A 39 -5.32 5.59 10.51
C LEU A 39 -6.25 6.74 10.88
N LYS A 40 -7.24 6.51 11.75
CA LYS A 40 -8.13 7.57 12.23
C LYS A 40 -7.35 8.70 12.89
N LYS A 41 -6.40 8.39 13.76
CA LYS A 41 -5.53 9.38 14.42
C LYS A 41 -4.68 10.15 13.41
N CYS A 42 -4.11 9.45 12.43
CA CYS A 42 -3.33 10.06 11.36
C CYS A 42 -4.20 11.03 10.54
N PHE A 43 -5.33 10.57 10.02
CA PHE A 43 -6.21 11.37 9.18
C PHE A 43 -6.83 12.56 9.94
N SER A 44 -7.15 12.40 11.22
CA SER A 44 -7.60 13.52 12.06
C SER A 44 -6.52 14.58 12.20
N LYS A 45 -5.26 14.20 12.43
CA LYS A 45 -4.13 15.15 12.49
C LYS A 45 -3.93 15.87 11.15
N LEU A 46 -3.97 15.14 10.04
CA LEU A 46 -3.84 15.73 8.70
C LEU A 46 -4.90 16.80 8.46
N LYS A 47 -6.15 16.49 8.78
CA LYS A 47 -7.28 17.42 8.61
C LYS A 47 -7.16 18.65 9.54
N ASN A 48 -6.88 18.43 10.82
CA ASN A 48 -6.81 19.52 11.80
C ASN A 48 -5.66 20.49 11.53
N ASN A 49 -4.53 19.97 11.04
CA ASN A 49 -3.33 20.77 10.78
C ASN A 49 -3.23 21.25 9.32
N ASN A 50 -4.17 20.89 8.45
CA ASN A 50 -4.11 21.14 7.01
C ASN A 50 -2.76 20.70 6.43
N SER A 51 -2.31 19.49 6.78
CA SER A 51 -0.96 18.98 6.51
C SER A 51 -0.92 18.08 5.28
N ASN A 52 0.27 17.96 4.70
CA ASN A 52 0.57 16.99 3.66
C ASN A 52 0.86 15.61 4.27
N LEU A 53 0.63 14.57 3.47
CA LEU A 53 1.02 13.20 3.79
C LEU A 53 2.04 12.71 2.78
N HIS A 54 3.11 12.09 3.27
CA HIS A 54 4.08 11.37 2.46
C HIS A 54 3.90 9.87 2.65
N ILE A 55 3.73 9.14 1.55
CA ILE A 55 3.61 7.68 1.52
C ILE A 55 4.84 7.14 0.82
N VAL A 56 5.62 6.34 1.53
CA VAL A 56 6.82 5.68 0.99
C VAL A 56 6.55 4.18 0.97
N GLY A 57 6.72 3.55 -0.18
CA GLY A 57 6.46 2.12 -0.28
C GLY A 57 7.04 1.47 -1.52
N LEU A 58 7.29 0.18 -1.39
CA LEU A 58 7.61 -0.69 -2.52
C LEU A 58 6.33 -0.98 -3.29
N MET A 59 6.34 -0.73 -4.60
CA MET A 59 5.19 -0.93 -5.47
C MET A 59 5.37 -2.20 -6.28
N SER A 60 4.68 -3.24 -5.85
CA SER A 60 4.72 -4.59 -6.44
C SER A 60 3.37 -5.28 -6.27
N ASP A 61 3.01 -6.17 -7.17
CA ASP A 61 1.82 -7.00 -7.11
C ASP A 61 2.09 -8.44 -6.61
N LYS A 62 3.34 -8.74 -6.30
CA LYS A 62 3.77 -10.12 -5.98
C LYS A 62 3.38 -10.56 -4.56
N ASN A 63 2.93 -9.63 -3.70
CA ASN A 63 2.52 -9.92 -2.31
C ASN A 63 3.62 -10.59 -1.46
N ILE A 64 4.89 -10.32 -1.79
CA ILE A 64 6.04 -10.84 -1.02
C ILE A 64 6.39 -9.84 0.08
N HIS A 65 6.71 -8.60 -0.28
CA HIS A 65 7.04 -7.54 0.66
C HIS A 65 6.03 -6.39 0.65
N SER A 66 5.21 -6.29 -0.39
CA SER A 66 4.19 -5.24 -0.54
C SER A 66 3.08 -5.68 -1.49
N ASP A 67 2.01 -4.88 -1.51
CA ASP A 67 0.95 -4.96 -2.51
C ASP A 67 0.60 -3.53 -2.93
N ILE A 68 0.77 -3.21 -4.20
CA ILE A 68 0.48 -1.88 -4.76
C ILE A 68 -0.98 -1.47 -4.55
N ALA A 69 -1.91 -2.43 -4.51
CA ALA A 69 -3.31 -2.17 -4.24
C ALA A 69 -3.53 -1.60 -2.83
N HIS A 70 -2.71 -2.01 -1.85
CA HIS A 70 -2.76 -1.44 -0.50
C HIS A 70 -2.35 0.04 -0.51
N ALA A 71 -1.30 0.40 -1.27
CA ALA A 71 -0.87 1.79 -1.41
C ALA A 71 -1.95 2.66 -2.07
N VAL A 72 -2.59 2.16 -3.13
CA VAL A 72 -3.72 2.82 -3.79
C VAL A 72 -4.84 3.14 -2.80
N GLU A 73 -5.25 2.16 -1.97
CA GLU A 73 -6.32 2.36 -1.00
C GLU A 73 -5.93 3.35 0.12
N ILE A 74 -4.68 3.31 0.59
CA ILE A 74 -4.19 4.29 1.56
C ILE A 74 -4.25 5.71 0.97
N VAL A 75 -3.84 5.89 -0.29
CA VAL A 75 -3.92 7.19 -0.98
C VAL A 75 -5.37 7.66 -1.08
N LYS A 76 -6.29 6.78 -1.52
CA LYS A 76 -7.73 7.10 -1.63
C LYS A 76 -8.34 7.53 -0.29
N LEU A 77 -7.94 6.89 0.80
CA LEU A 77 -8.40 7.25 2.14
C LEU A 77 -7.78 8.57 2.61
N ALA A 78 -6.47 8.73 2.44
CA ALA A 78 -5.71 9.88 2.90
C ALA A 78 -6.09 11.18 2.16
N SER A 79 -6.36 11.10 0.86
CA SER A 79 -6.71 12.25 0.01
C SER A 79 -7.95 13.00 0.51
N LYS A 80 -8.83 12.33 1.25
CA LYS A 80 -10.03 12.94 1.86
C LYS A 80 -9.71 13.82 3.07
N SER A 81 -8.51 13.71 3.63
CA SER A 81 -8.14 14.37 4.89
C SER A 81 -6.83 15.15 4.80
N ALA A 82 -5.94 14.79 3.90
CA ALA A 82 -4.67 15.48 3.68
C ALA A 82 -4.87 16.69 2.76
N LYS A 83 -4.05 17.72 2.96
CA LYS A 83 -3.94 18.85 2.03
C LYS A 83 -3.45 18.35 0.67
N ASN A 84 -2.30 17.66 0.65
CA ASN A 84 -1.76 16.93 -0.49
C ASN A 84 -1.21 15.57 -0.03
N VAL A 85 -1.19 14.61 -0.95
CA VAL A 85 -0.58 13.30 -0.76
C VAL A 85 0.56 13.15 -1.73
N PHE A 86 1.76 12.94 -1.21
CA PHE A 86 2.99 12.74 -1.97
C PHE A 86 3.41 11.28 -1.88
N VAL A 87 3.51 10.61 -3.02
CA VAL A 87 3.91 9.21 -3.07
C VAL A 87 5.35 9.09 -3.51
N HIS A 88 6.16 8.43 -2.70
CA HIS A 88 7.52 8.05 -3.00
C HIS A 88 7.51 6.59 -3.47
N PHE A 89 7.54 6.43 -4.78
CA PHE A 89 7.35 5.17 -5.49
C PHE A 89 8.68 4.40 -5.56
N ILE A 90 8.83 3.34 -4.78
CA ILE A 90 9.98 2.46 -4.86
C ILE A 90 9.65 1.34 -5.83
N THR A 91 10.38 1.22 -6.93
CA THR A 91 10.18 0.17 -7.92
C THR A 91 10.75 -1.15 -7.44
N ASP A 92 10.05 -2.25 -7.72
CA ASP A 92 10.54 -3.60 -7.52
C ASP A 92 11.19 -4.09 -8.84
N GLY A 93 12.27 -4.74 -8.79
CA GLY A 93 12.93 -5.39 -9.94
C GLY A 93 13.62 -6.65 -9.49
N ARG A 94 13.31 -7.09 -8.24
CA ARG A 94 13.89 -8.27 -7.64
C ARG A 94 12.89 -9.42 -7.51
N ASP A 95 11.70 -9.12 -6.97
CA ASP A 95 10.63 -10.11 -6.80
C ASP A 95 9.64 -10.06 -7.97
N SER A 96 9.66 -8.97 -8.76
CA SER A 96 8.95 -8.80 -10.03
C SER A 96 9.92 -8.84 -11.23
N GLY A 97 9.37 -8.86 -12.43
CA GLY A 97 10.17 -8.76 -13.65
C GLY A 97 10.88 -7.40 -13.76
N CYS A 98 12.01 -7.38 -14.47
CA CYS A 98 12.86 -6.18 -14.61
C CYS A 98 12.10 -4.97 -15.18
N TYR A 99 11.07 -5.21 -15.99
CA TYR A 99 10.31 -4.17 -16.70
C TYR A 99 8.92 -3.92 -16.10
N ASP A 100 8.48 -4.71 -15.12
CA ASP A 100 7.14 -4.60 -14.51
C ASP A 100 6.91 -3.24 -13.84
N SER A 101 7.97 -2.54 -13.48
CA SER A 101 7.89 -1.23 -12.80
C SER A 101 7.14 -0.16 -13.61
N LEU A 102 7.23 -0.19 -14.94
CA LEU A 102 6.48 0.74 -15.80
C LEU A 102 4.99 0.43 -15.77
N GLU A 103 4.63 -0.85 -15.82
CA GLU A 103 3.24 -1.28 -15.74
C GLU A 103 2.62 -0.92 -14.38
N TYR A 104 3.40 -1.07 -13.29
CA TYR A 104 2.96 -0.66 -11.96
C TYR A 104 2.75 0.85 -11.85
N LEU A 105 3.63 1.64 -12.47
CA LEU A 105 3.51 3.09 -12.50
C LEU A 105 2.26 3.53 -13.28
N GLU A 106 2.02 2.93 -14.44
CA GLU A 106 0.82 3.18 -15.24
C GLU A 106 -0.46 2.77 -14.49
N TYR A 107 -0.46 1.58 -13.89
CA TYR A 107 -1.56 1.11 -13.06
C TYR A 107 -1.85 2.09 -11.92
N PHE A 108 -0.83 2.50 -11.19
CA PHE A 108 -0.96 3.42 -10.07
C PHE A 108 -1.53 4.76 -10.52
N ASN A 109 -0.98 5.36 -11.57
CA ASN A 109 -1.48 6.61 -12.14
C ASN A 109 -2.93 6.50 -12.59
N LYS A 110 -3.32 5.39 -13.23
CA LYS A 110 -4.68 5.14 -13.66
C LYS A 110 -5.65 5.08 -12.48
N GLN A 111 -5.25 4.40 -11.38
CA GLN A 111 -6.09 4.29 -10.18
C GLN A 111 -6.29 5.63 -9.46
N LEU A 112 -5.35 6.55 -9.60
CA LEU A 112 -5.35 7.83 -8.89
C LEU A 112 -5.76 9.03 -9.76
N LYS A 113 -6.12 8.80 -11.02
CA LYS A 113 -6.45 9.84 -12.00
C LYS A 113 -7.50 10.85 -11.50
N GLU A 114 -8.47 10.39 -10.72
CA GLU A 114 -9.55 11.22 -10.17
C GLU A 114 -9.15 11.96 -8.88
N ILE A 115 -7.98 11.68 -8.33
CA ILE A 115 -7.52 12.28 -7.06
C ILE A 115 -6.63 13.48 -7.36
N LYS A 116 -7.22 14.69 -7.29
CA LYS A 116 -6.56 15.94 -7.67
C LYS A 116 -5.42 16.38 -6.75
N ASN A 117 -5.44 15.95 -5.48
CA ASN A 117 -4.45 16.33 -4.48
C ASN A 117 -3.45 15.20 -4.18
N CYS A 118 -3.16 14.37 -5.18
CA CYS A 118 -2.15 13.32 -5.09
C CYS A 118 -1.18 13.40 -6.25
N GLU A 119 0.11 13.24 -5.96
CA GLU A 119 1.16 13.16 -6.99
C GLU A 119 2.27 12.19 -6.58
N ILE A 120 2.97 11.66 -7.59
CA ILE A 120 4.19 10.88 -7.38
C ILE A 120 5.35 11.88 -7.25
N ALA A 121 5.84 12.03 -6.03
CA ALA A 121 6.90 13.00 -5.70
C ALA A 121 8.30 12.49 -6.04
N SER A 122 8.51 11.19 -6.01
CA SER A 122 9.77 10.57 -6.41
C SER A 122 9.59 9.13 -6.87
N VAL A 123 10.47 8.70 -7.74
CA VAL A 123 10.59 7.29 -8.18
C VAL A 123 12.03 6.87 -7.95
N MET A 124 12.24 5.73 -7.34
CA MET A 124 13.57 5.17 -7.11
C MET A 124 13.55 3.65 -7.22
N GLY A 125 14.69 3.06 -7.55
CA GLY A 125 14.86 1.61 -7.54
C GLY A 125 15.00 1.08 -6.12
N ARG A 126 14.60 -0.17 -5.92
CA ARG A 126 14.77 -0.89 -4.64
C ARG A 126 16.24 -1.13 -4.30
N PHE A 127 17.10 -1.15 -5.31
CA PHE A 127 18.51 -1.48 -5.17
C PHE A 127 19.43 -0.26 -5.03
N TYR A 128 18.97 0.93 -5.40
CA TYR A 128 19.75 2.18 -5.41
C TYR A 128 19.12 3.19 -4.47
#